data_b3eb306d510513ce4954fba3ec2e7335
#
_entry.id   b3eb306d510513ce4954fba3ec2e7335
#
_cell.length_a   1.000
_cell.length_b   1.000
_cell.length_c   1.000
_cell.angle_alpha   90.00
_cell.angle_beta   90.00
_cell.angle_gamma   90.00
#
_symmetry.space_group_name_H-M   'P 1'
#
loop_
_entity.id
_entity.type
_entity.pdbx_description
1 polymer ?
#
loop_
_entity_poly.entity_id
_entity_poly.type
_entity_poly.pdbx_seq_one_letter_code
_entity_poly.pdbx_strand_id
1 'polypeptide(L)'
;MILCFSILINNNGFSISPAYSSVEQNNISNPFSSTSSFQSKASILDNLPSQNITVGDINIVYKQIGKSDGKPIILITGAGATMDMWNPLLIENLISANYKVIIFENRGVGQSTVGTKEFSINQFANDTLGLLDALKISKADILGWSLGGFIAQQLALLHPEKVNSLILYATSCGGPSDRPTPPEIMQIITNSSMSPQERVQKDIPFLFPPTNWFKAHSDYLNYLPIPKETITQPILLKQLEAATTWKGTCNALSNITQPTLVIVGADDDAAPDSLTLAEKISGSWFIRIGTAGHGLMYQHPEAFNKLVLTFLENSKEP
;
A
#
# COMPACT_ATOMS: atom_id res chain seq x y z
N MET A 1 -6.48 -11.18 -1.92
CA MET A 1 -5.28 -11.29 -2.81
C MET A 1 -4.16 -10.49 -2.21
N ILE A 2 -3.00 -11.09 -2.05
CA ILE A 2 -1.82 -10.45 -1.44
C ILE A 2 -0.73 -10.46 -2.50
N LEU A 3 -0.41 -9.29 -3.04
CA LEU A 3 0.68 -9.09 -3.97
C LEU A 3 1.88 -8.50 -3.24
N CYS A 4 3.03 -9.06 -3.48
CA CYS A 4 4.27 -8.75 -2.76
C CYS A 4 5.24 -7.97 -3.63
N PHE A 5 5.73 -6.87 -3.10
CA PHE A 5 6.89 -6.18 -3.63
C PHE A 5 8.16 -6.65 -2.91
N SER A 6 9.06 -7.27 -3.63
CA SER A 6 10.46 -7.46 -3.18
C SER A 6 11.37 -6.92 -4.27
N ILE A 7 11.69 -5.63 -4.19
CA ILE A 7 12.65 -5.02 -5.11
C ILE A 7 14.02 -5.00 -4.42
N LEU A 8 14.93 -5.83 -4.90
CA LEU A 8 16.36 -5.72 -4.61
C LEU A 8 17.04 -5.15 -5.86
N ILE A 9 17.55 -3.95 -5.75
CA ILE A 9 18.37 -3.36 -6.81
C ILE A 9 19.83 -3.38 -6.34
N ASN A 10 20.65 -4.15 -7.04
CA ASN A 10 22.10 -4.01 -6.95
C ASN A 10 22.55 -2.80 -7.75
N ASN A 11 23.58 -2.08 -7.27
CA ASN A 11 24.15 -0.85 -7.82
C ASN A 11 24.72 -0.91 -9.26
N ASN A 12 24.38 -1.93 -10.02
CA ASN A 12 24.73 -2.04 -11.44
C ASN A 12 23.48 -1.79 -12.27
N GLY A 13 23.44 -0.64 -12.93
CA GLY A 13 22.32 -0.09 -13.66
C GLY A 13 21.55 -1.08 -14.51
N PHE A 14 20.25 -0.88 -14.57
CA PHE A 14 19.33 -1.60 -15.45
C PHE A 14 19.74 -1.43 -16.91
N SER A 15 20.26 -2.48 -17.52
CA SER A 15 20.41 -2.61 -18.97
C SER A 15 19.31 -3.53 -19.47
N ILE A 16 18.22 -2.97 -19.95
CA ILE A 16 17.23 -3.71 -20.73
C ILE A 16 17.69 -3.66 -22.18
N SER A 17 18.13 -4.79 -22.72
CA SER A 17 18.43 -4.93 -24.15
C SER A 17 17.12 -4.82 -24.94
N PRO A 18 17.00 -3.94 -25.93
CA PRO A 18 15.78 -3.80 -26.72
C PRO A 18 15.76 -4.89 -27.80
N ALA A 19 15.09 -5.97 -27.55
CA ALA A 19 14.73 -6.94 -28.57
C ALA A 19 13.24 -6.84 -28.86
N TYR A 20 12.83 -5.78 -29.56
CA TYR A 20 11.61 -5.80 -30.39
C TYR A 20 11.68 -4.69 -31.45
N SER A 21 11.64 -5.11 -32.72
CA SER A 21 11.61 -4.28 -33.91
C SER A 21 10.26 -3.57 -34.09
N SER A 22 10.36 -2.30 -34.47
CA SER A 22 9.46 -1.45 -35.27
C SER A 22 8.00 -1.90 -35.46
N VAL A 23 7.06 -1.16 -34.88
CA VAL A 23 5.72 -0.93 -35.39
C VAL A 23 5.44 0.55 -35.43
N GLU A 24 4.92 1.03 -36.55
CA GLU A 24 4.70 2.41 -36.96
C GLU A 24 3.91 3.23 -35.91
N GLN A 25 4.38 4.44 -35.67
CA GLN A 25 3.72 5.47 -34.85
C GLN A 25 2.57 6.10 -35.64
N ASN A 26 1.35 5.89 -35.23
CA ASN A 26 0.24 6.79 -35.55
C ASN A 26 0.05 7.80 -34.42
N ASN A 27 0.22 9.07 -34.77
CA ASN A 27 0.06 10.24 -33.91
C ASN A 27 -1.35 10.32 -33.30
N ILE A 28 -1.47 9.97 -32.02
CA ILE A 28 -2.61 10.39 -31.20
C ILE A 28 -2.03 11.35 -30.15
N SER A 29 -2.40 12.61 -30.25
CA SER A 29 -2.03 13.65 -29.28
C SER A 29 -2.56 13.30 -27.90
N ASN A 30 -1.65 13.04 -26.96
CA ASN A 30 -1.94 12.72 -25.57
C ASN A 30 -2.20 14.02 -24.79
N PRO A 31 -3.40 14.25 -24.18
CA PRO A 31 -3.71 15.46 -23.42
C PRO A 31 -3.04 15.54 -22.05
N PHE A 32 -2.18 14.60 -21.66
CA PHE A 32 -1.54 14.53 -20.36
C PHE A 32 -0.01 14.74 -20.38
N SER A 33 0.51 15.48 -21.37
CA SER A 33 1.94 15.77 -21.45
C SER A 33 2.34 16.94 -20.53
N SER A 34 2.52 16.67 -19.24
CA SER A 34 3.35 17.51 -18.36
C SER A 34 4.44 16.68 -17.69
N THR A 35 5.47 16.35 -18.47
CA THR A 35 6.57 15.45 -18.09
C THR A 35 7.72 16.11 -17.31
N SER A 36 7.60 17.39 -16.88
CA SER A 36 8.77 18.13 -16.41
C SER A 36 9.02 18.20 -14.90
N SER A 37 8.19 17.55 -14.05
CA SER A 37 8.28 17.75 -12.60
C SER A 37 8.59 16.51 -11.73
N PHE A 38 8.66 15.32 -12.32
CA PHE A 38 8.71 14.08 -11.52
C PHE A 38 10.10 13.66 -11.04
N GLN A 39 11.17 13.96 -11.76
CA GLN A 39 12.53 13.52 -11.40
C GLN A 39 13.08 14.12 -10.09
N SER A 40 12.58 15.29 -9.65
CA SER A 40 13.03 15.92 -8.40
C SER A 40 12.32 15.38 -7.13
N LYS A 41 11.27 14.60 -7.29
CA LYS A 41 10.34 14.25 -6.21
C LYS A 41 10.69 12.95 -5.46
N ALA A 42 11.42 12.03 -6.05
CA ALA A 42 11.94 10.84 -5.35
C ALA A 42 12.85 11.22 -4.16
N SER A 43 13.37 12.43 -4.15
CA SER A 43 14.33 12.92 -3.15
C SER A 43 13.72 13.25 -1.77
N ILE A 44 12.40 13.51 -1.64
CA ILE A 44 11.83 13.91 -0.32
C ILE A 44 11.89 12.77 0.68
N LEU A 45 11.47 11.57 0.28
CA LEU A 45 11.54 10.39 1.16
C LEU A 45 12.98 9.93 1.38
N ASP A 46 13.84 10.15 0.38
CA ASP A 46 15.23 9.73 0.38
C ASP A 46 16.10 10.47 1.38
N ASN A 47 15.80 11.73 1.64
CA ASN A 47 16.58 12.59 2.51
C ASN A 47 16.05 12.64 3.97
N LEU A 48 14.91 12.00 4.24
CA LEU A 48 14.35 11.99 5.58
C LEU A 48 14.93 10.84 6.41
N PRO A 49 15.52 11.15 7.59
CA PRO A 49 16.03 10.12 8.47
C PRO A 49 14.89 9.24 8.97
N SER A 50 15.11 7.93 8.96
CA SER A 50 14.26 7.00 9.68
C SER A 50 14.48 7.16 11.19
N GLN A 51 13.42 6.99 11.95
CA GLN A 51 13.41 6.97 13.40
C GLN A 51 13.03 5.56 13.85
N ASN A 52 13.34 5.20 15.08
CA ASN A 52 12.89 3.95 15.68
C ASN A 52 12.23 4.19 17.01
N ILE A 53 11.28 3.34 17.37
CA ILE A 53 10.55 3.41 18.63
C ILE A 53 10.19 2.00 19.09
N THR A 54 10.31 1.77 20.39
CA THR A 54 9.95 0.47 20.97
C THR A 54 8.44 0.37 21.14
N VAL A 55 7.85 -0.70 20.60
CA VAL A 55 6.44 -1.04 20.70
C VAL A 55 6.31 -2.50 21.13
N GLY A 56 5.87 -2.72 22.35
CA GLY A 56 5.77 -4.07 22.90
C GLY A 56 7.12 -4.83 22.85
N ASP A 57 7.19 -5.86 22.01
CA ASP A 57 8.36 -6.72 21.85
C ASP A 57 9.24 -6.39 20.64
N ILE A 58 8.92 -5.31 19.92
CA ILE A 58 9.64 -4.90 18.72
C ILE A 58 10.10 -3.45 18.77
N ASN A 59 11.12 -3.14 17.96
CA ASN A 59 11.46 -1.80 17.56
C ASN A 59 10.88 -1.55 16.17
N ILE A 60 9.98 -0.58 16.03
CA ILE A 60 9.40 -0.15 14.76
C ILE A 60 10.25 0.98 14.19
N VAL A 61 10.62 0.84 12.92
CA VAL A 61 11.25 1.92 12.14
C VAL A 61 10.17 2.68 11.38
N TYR A 62 10.19 4.00 11.48
CA TYR A 62 9.17 4.87 10.91
C TYR A 62 9.74 6.20 10.44
N LYS A 63 8.97 6.91 9.61
CA LYS A 63 9.21 8.31 9.27
C LYS A 63 7.97 9.14 9.61
N GLN A 64 8.19 10.32 10.14
CA GLN A 64 7.18 11.34 10.36
C GLN A 64 7.45 12.52 9.44
N ILE A 65 6.47 12.90 8.62
CA ILE A 65 6.65 13.84 7.53
C ILE A 65 5.53 14.89 7.59
N GLY A 66 5.88 16.15 7.40
CA GLY A 66 4.94 17.28 7.49
C GLY A 66 5.08 18.05 8.81
N LYS A 67 4.11 18.91 9.08
CA LYS A 67 4.13 19.75 10.28
C LYS A 67 3.82 18.93 11.54
N SER A 68 4.45 19.28 12.66
CA SER A 68 4.26 18.59 13.94
C SER A 68 2.82 18.68 14.45
N ASP A 69 2.12 19.77 14.14
CA ASP A 69 0.72 20.06 14.50
C ASP A 69 -0.26 19.67 13.39
N GLY A 70 0.21 19.09 12.29
CA GLY A 70 -0.63 18.58 11.20
C GLY A 70 -1.53 17.44 11.67
N LYS A 71 -2.64 17.22 10.94
CA LYS A 71 -3.56 16.11 11.22
C LYS A 71 -2.84 14.77 11.00
N PRO A 72 -2.84 13.86 11.98
CA PRO A 72 -2.12 12.61 11.82
C PRO A 72 -2.85 11.68 10.83
N ILE A 73 -2.09 11.15 9.89
CA ILE A 73 -2.48 10.04 9.02
C ILE A 73 -1.38 8.99 9.03
N ILE A 74 -1.76 7.73 9.26
CA ILE A 74 -0.85 6.59 9.21
C ILE A 74 -1.11 5.76 7.95
N LEU A 75 -0.05 5.38 7.27
CA LEU A 75 -0.08 4.62 6.03
C LEU A 75 0.50 3.23 6.27
N ILE A 76 -0.33 2.19 6.09
CA ILE A 76 0.01 0.79 6.37
C ILE A 76 0.21 0.05 5.04
N THR A 77 1.43 -0.42 4.79
CA THR A 77 1.80 -1.10 3.55
C THR A 77 1.19 -2.50 3.42
N GLY A 78 1.15 -3.00 2.19
CA GLY A 78 0.79 -4.37 1.86
C GLY A 78 1.87 -5.38 2.25
N ALA A 79 1.57 -6.68 2.03
CA ALA A 79 2.54 -7.74 2.24
C ALA A 79 3.74 -7.58 1.31
N GLY A 80 4.95 -7.78 1.83
CA GLY A 80 6.18 -7.67 1.06
C GLY A 80 6.62 -6.24 0.72
N ALA A 81 5.86 -5.23 1.13
CA ALA A 81 6.17 -3.83 0.85
C ALA A 81 6.84 -3.14 2.05
N THR A 82 7.84 -2.32 1.75
CA THR A 82 8.49 -1.42 2.71
C THR A 82 7.78 -0.07 2.74
N MET A 83 8.04 0.73 3.78
CA MET A 83 7.43 2.07 3.89
C MET A 83 7.83 3.01 2.74
N ASP A 84 8.97 2.78 2.10
CA ASP A 84 9.44 3.59 0.96
C ASP A 84 8.65 3.30 -0.34
N MET A 85 7.78 2.29 -0.33
CA MET A 85 6.89 1.95 -1.44
C MET A 85 5.65 2.84 -1.53
N TRP A 86 5.45 3.78 -0.64
CA TRP A 86 4.38 4.77 -0.81
C TRP A 86 4.72 5.77 -1.91
N ASN A 87 3.74 6.08 -2.78
CA ASN A 87 3.95 7.05 -3.85
C ASN A 87 4.32 8.42 -3.27
N PRO A 88 5.51 8.99 -3.62
CA PRO A 88 5.94 10.28 -3.08
C PRO A 88 4.96 11.42 -3.32
N LEU A 89 4.26 11.41 -4.46
CA LEU A 89 3.25 12.43 -4.77
C LEU A 89 2.05 12.38 -3.81
N LEU A 90 1.65 11.18 -3.35
CA LEU A 90 0.61 11.05 -2.32
C LEU A 90 1.06 11.73 -1.03
N ILE A 91 2.28 11.46 -0.59
CA ILE A 91 2.84 12.04 0.65
C ILE A 91 2.93 13.55 0.53
N GLU A 92 3.43 14.08 -0.58
CA GLU A 92 3.50 15.52 -0.82
C GLU A 92 2.13 16.20 -0.78
N ASN A 93 1.13 15.58 -1.40
CA ASN A 93 -0.23 16.11 -1.43
C ASN A 93 -0.87 16.08 -0.04
N LEU A 94 -0.64 15.03 0.76
CA LEU A 94 -1.09 14.97 2.15
C LEU A 94 -0.43 16.05 3.01
N ILE A 95 0.88 16.25 2.87
CA ILE A 95 1.60 17.33 3.57
C ILE A 95 1.06 18.70 3.19
N SER A 96 0.82 18.93 1.90
CA SER A 96 0.26 20.18 1.38
C SER A 96 -1.16 20.44 1.92
N ALA A 97 -1.91 19.38 2.21
CA ALA A 97 -3.23 19.42 2.85
C ALA A 97 -3.15 19.48 4.40
N ASN A 98 -1.96 19.80 4.96
CA ASN A 98 -1.69 19.94 6.39
C ASN A 98 -1.82 18.64 7.20
N TYR A 99 -1.46 17.50 6.57
CA TYR A 99 -1.33 16.23 7.29
C TYR A 99 0.09 16.04 7.86
N LYS A 100 0.15 15.41 9.02
CA LYS A 100 1.36 14.78 9.55
C LYS A 100 1.31 13.31 9.15
N VAL A 101 2.07 12.96 8.14
CA VAL A 101 2.09 11.63 7.54
C VAL A 101 3.06 10.74 8.32
N ILE A 102 2.59 9.59 8.76
CA ILE A 102 3.38 8.55 9.40
C ILE A 102 3.43 7.34 8.47
N ILE A 103 4.63 6.96 8.04
CA ILE A 103 4.91 5.72 7.34
C ILE A 103 5.85 4.88 8.19
N PHE A 104 5.68 3.57 8.18
CA PHE A 104 6.46 2.69 9.04
C PHE A 104 6.65 1.30 8.42
N GLU A 105 7.66 0.61 8.91
CA GLU A 105 7.92 -0.78 8.57
C GLU A 105 7.16 -1.70 9.51
N ASN A 106 6.30 -2.55 8.95
CA ASN A 106 5.63 -3.60 9.72
C ASN A 106 6.65 -4.51 10.41
N ARG A 107 6.22 -5.25 11.42
CA ARG A 107 7.02 -6.27 12.14
C ARG A 107 7.87 -7.11 11.17
N GLY A 108 9.18 -7.12 11.35
CA GLY A 108 10.14 -7.91 10.58
C GLY A 108 10.47 -7.37 9.18
N VAL A 109 9.87 -6.24 8.78
CA VAL A 109 10.15 -5.59 7.48
C VAL A 109 11.28 -4.56 7.66
N GLY A 110 12.15 -4.45 6.67
CA GLY A 110 13.26 -3.50 6.68
C GLY A 110 14.10 -3.63 7.95
N GLN A 111 14.22 -2.53 8.69
CA GLN A 111 14.95 -2.48 9.96
C GLN A 111 14.03 -2.65 11.19
N SER A 112 12.72 -2.83 11.02
CA SER A 112 11.84 -3.20 12.13
C SER A 112 12.13 -4.61 12.62
N THR A 113 12.21 -4.81 13.94
CA THR A 113 12.56 -6.12 14.49
C THR A 113 11.41 -7.12 14.40
N VAL A 114 11.74 -8.41 14.41
CA VAL A 114 10.77 -9.52 14.32
C VAL A 114 9.99 -9.69 15.63
N GLY A 115 10.67 -9.51 16.77
CA GLY A 115 10.09 -9.77 18.09
C GLY A 115 9.86 -11.27 18.36
N THR A 116 9.10 -11.55 19.41
CA THR A 116 8.81 -12.90 19.89
C THR A 116 7.36 -13.34 19.69
N LYS A 117 6.46 -12.39 19.45
CA LYS A 117 5.04 -12.68 19.22
C LYS A 117 4.78 -13.22 17.82
N GLU A 118 3.75 -14.01 17.69
CA GLU A 118 3.33 -14.59 16.41
C GLU A 118 2.90 -13.51 15.42
N PHE A 119 3.14 -13.76 14.14
CA PHE A 119 2.63 -12.95 13.06
C PHE A 119 1.15 -13.25 12.88
N SER A 120 0.32 -12.26 13.07
CA SER A 120 -1.12 -12.31 12.83
C SER A 120 -1.64 -10.91 12.50
N ILE A 121 -2.79 -10.81 11.83
CA ILE A 121 -3.41 -9.51 11.54
C ILE A 121 -3.73 -8.77 12.84
N ASN A 122 -4.16 -9.49 13.88
CA ASN A 122 -4.38 -8.91 15.20
C ASN A 122 -3.09 -8.35 15.81
N GLN A 123 -1.97 -9.06 15.68
CA GLN A 123 -0.69 -8.57 16.20
C GLN A 123 -0.19 -7.34 15.42
N PHE A 124 -0.33 -7.31 14.10
CA PHE A 124 0.01 -6.13 13.30
C PHE A 124 -0.88 -4.92 13.66
N ALA A 125 -2.17 -5.13 13.95
CA ALA A 125 -3.05 -4.08 14.45
C ALA A 125 -2.61 -3.57 15.82
N ASN A 126 -2.20 -4.46 16.74
CA ASN A 126 -1.64 -4.09 18.04
C ASN A 126 -0.29 -3.35 17.91
N ASP A 127 0.56 -3.72 16.96
CA ASP A 127 1.80 -3.01 16.68
C ASP A 127 1.52 -1.58 16.18
N THR A 128 0.52 -1.43 15.30
CA THR A 128 0.06 -0.12 14.81
C THR A 128 -0.52 0.73 15.93
N LEU A 129 -1.35 0.14 16.79
CA LEU A 129 -1.87 0.80 18.00
C LEU A 129 -0.72 1.28 18.88
N GLY A 130 0.22 0.39 19.19
CA GLY A 130 1.38 0.70 20.01
C GLY A 130 2.25 1.81 19.41
N LEU A 131 2.37 1.88 18.08
CA LEU A 131 3.05 2.99 17.40
C LEU A 131 2.30 4.32 17.62
N LEU A 132 0.98 4.33 17.45
CA LEU A 132 0.17 5.53 17.71
C LEU A 132 0.33 6.01 19.16
N ASP A 133 0.28 5.08 20.13
CA ASP A 133 0.42 5.40 21.56
C ASP A 133 1.82 5.93 21.90
N ALA A 134 2.87 5.28 21.37
CA ALA A 134 4.25 5.71 21.59
C ALA A 134 4.54 7.10 20.98
N LEU A 135 3.88 7.42 19.86
CA LEU A 135 3.93 8.74 19.22
C LEU A 135 2.98 9.77 19.86
N LYS A 136 2.22 9.36 20.89
CA LYS A 136 1.21 10.19 21.58
C LYS A 136 0.13 10.71 20.63
N ILE A 137 -0.26 9.90 19.66
CA ILE A 137 -1.33 10.18 18.72
C ILE A 137 -2.61 9.57 19.29
N SER A 138 -3.54 10.43 19.69
CA SER A 138 -4.81 10.00 20.27
C SER A 138 -5.74 9.37 19.24
N LYS A 139 -5.77 9.91 18.01
CA LYS A 139 -6.63 9.48 16.92
C LYS A 139 -5.99 9.87 15.60
N ALA A 140 -6.08 9.01 14.56
CA ALA A 140 -5.50 9.24 13.25
C ALA A 140 -6.44 8.81 12.12
N ASP A 141 -6.26 9.39 10.94
CA ASP A 141 -6.76 8.80 9.69
C ASP A 141 -5.87 7.62 9.32
N ILE A 142 -6.47 6.53 8.82
CA ILE A 142 -5.75 5.30 8.51
C ILE A 142 -5.92 4.96 7.03
N LEU A 143 -4.82 4.84 6.30
CA LEU A 143 -4.80 4.34 4.94
C LEU A 143 -4.09 2.98 4.92
N GLY A 144 -4.83 1.92 4.60
CA GLY A 144 -4.29 0.57 4.50
C GLY A 144 -4.34 0.06 3.05
N TRP A 145 -3.18 -0.36 2.55
CA TRP A 145 -3.04 -0.97 1.23
C TRP A 145 -2.93 -2.48 1.34
N SER A 146 -3.81 -3.24 0.64
CA SER A 146 -3.74 -4.72 0.58
C SER A 146 -3.79 -5.34 2.00
N LEU A 147 -2.76 -6.05 2.44
CA LEU A 147 -2.58 -6.52 3.81
C LEU A 147 -2.75 -5.40 4.85
N GLY A 148 -2.26 -4.19 4.52
CA GLY A 148 -2.45 -3.02 5.36
C GLY A 148 -3.93 -2.66 5.55
N GLY A 149 -4.78 -2.98 4.58
CA GLY A 149 -6.23 -2.85 4.69
C GLY A 149 -6.84 -3.85 5.69
N PHE A 150 -6.31 -5.08 5.80
CA PHE A 150 -6.72 -6.03 6.85
C PHE A 150 -6.36 -5.50 8.24
N ILE A 151 -5.13 -4.99 8.36
CA ILE A 151 -4.64 -4.39 9.60
C ILE A 151 -5.49 -3.18 10.00
N ALA A 152 -5.81 -2.31 9.05
CA ALA A 152 -6.62 -1.12 9.26
C ALA A 152 -8.05 -1.45 9.72
N GLN A 153 -8.70 -2.44 9.08
CA GLN A 153 -10.02 -2.94 9.50
C GLN A 153 -9.97 -3.52 10.92
N GLN A 154 -8.96 -4.34 11.20
CA GLN A 154 -8.81 -4.95 12.51
C GLN A 154 -8.58 -3.89 13.59
N LEU A 155 -7.76 -2.86 13.30
CA LEU A 155 -7.55 -1.72 14.20
C LEU A 155 -8.85 -0.96 14.46
N ALA A 156 -9.62 -0.66 13.40
CA ALA A 156 -10.89 0.06 13.52
C ALA A 156 -11.95 -0.71 14.33
N LEU A 157 -11.95 -2.05 14.27
CA LEU A 157 -12.87 -2.89 15.04
C LEU A 157 -12.46 -3.05 16.49
N LEU A 158 -11.15 -3.18 16.77
CA LEU A 158 -10.65 -3.36 18.12
C LEU A 158 -10.50 -2.05 18.90
N HIS A 159 -10.15 -0.97 18.20
CA HIS A 159 -9.80 0.34 18.75
C HIS A 159 -10.45 1.48 17.97
N PRO A 160 -11.81 1.51 17.89
CA PRO A 160 -12.53 2.52 17.12
C PRO A 160 -12.23 3.95 17.56
N GLU A 161 -11.87 4.15 18.83
CA GLU A 161 -11.48 5.45 19.39
C GLU A 161 -10.16 5.99 18.79
N LYS A 162 -9.35 5.14 18.21
CA LYS A 162 -8.05 5.51 17.60
C LYS A 162 -8.15 5.87 16.12
N VAL A 163 -9.27 5.55 15.47
CA VAL A 163 -9.44 5.71 14.01
C VAL A 163 -10.43 6.83 13.73
N ASN A 164 -9.95 7.87 13.07
CA ASN A 164 -10.76 9.02 12.66
C ASN A 164 -11.54 8.71 11.37
N SER A 165 -10.83 8.35 10.32
CA SER A 165 -11.40 7.84 9.07
C SER A 165 -10.57 6.68 8.54
N LEU A 166 -11.15 5.89 7.63
CA LEU A 166 -10.56 4.67 7.10
C LEU A 166 -10.50 4.72 5.58
N ILE A 167 -9.33 4.49 5.02
CA ILE A 167 -9.13 4.37 3.59
C ILE A 167 -8.61 2.96 3.31
N LEU A 168 -9.43 2.15 2.67
CA LEU A 168 -9.18 0.76 2.33
C LEU A 168 -8.84 0.67 0.84
N TYR A 169 -7.56 0.55 0.54
CA TYR A 169 -7.04 0.54 -0.82
C TYR A 169 -6.65 -0.87 -1.26
N ALA A 170 -7.23 -1.33 -2.39
CA ALA A 170 -6.90 -2.60 -3.03
C ALA A 170 -6.90 -3.78 -2.04
N THR A 171 -7.98 -3.92 -1.28
CA THR A 171 -8.11 -4.88 -0.19
C THR A 171 -9.50 -5.49 -0.13
N SER A 172 -9.68 -6.49 0.73
CA SER A 172 -10.91 -7.22 0.95
C SER A 172 -11.25 -7.29 2.43
N CYS A 173 -12.29 -8.00 2.81
CA CYS A 173 -12.57 -8.29 4.21
C CYS A 173 -11.81 -9.51 4.77
N GLY A 174 -11.06 -10.21 3.94
CA GLY A 174 -10.30 -11.39 4.31
C GLY A 174 -11.14 -12.60 4.73
N GLY A 175 -10.45 -13.64 5.16
CA GLY A 175 -11.10 -14.86 5.67
C GLY A 175 -11.54 -15.84 4.58
N PRO A 176 -12.32 -16.88 4.96
CA PRO A 176 -12.65 -17.99 4.05
C PRO A 176 -13.54 -17.59 2.87
N SER A 177 -14.19 -16.42 2.92
CA SER A 177 -15.02 -15.91 1.83
C SER A 177 -14.24 -15.14 0.78
N ASP A 178 -12.99 -14.83 1.05
CA ASP A 178 -12.10 -14.14 0.12
C ASP A 178 -11.72 -15.07 -1.04
N ARG A 179 -11.52 -14.47 -2.20
CA ARG A 179 -10.97 -15.21 -3.32
C ARG A 179 -9.54 -15.64 -3.03
N PRO A 180 -9.17 -16.89 -3.32
CA PRO A 180 -7.80 -17.31 -3.15
C PRO A 180 -6.88 -16.50 -4.06
N THR A 181 -5.68 -16.22 -3.60
CA THR A 181 -4.62 -15.65 -4.46
C THR A 181 -4.40 -16.58 -5.65
N PRO A 182 -4.40 -16.05 -6.90
CA PRO A 182 -4.14 -16.86 -8.07
C PRO A 182 -2.89 -17.72 -7.94
N PRO A 183 -2.94 -19.01 -8.37
CA PRO A 183 -1.82 -19.93 -8.22
C PRO A 183 -0.51 -19.43 -8.83
N GLU A 184 -0.58 -18.71 -9.95
CA GLU A 184 0.58 -18.12 -10.64
C GLU A 184 1.24 -17.05 -9.78
N ILE A 185 0.47 -16.24 -9.07
CA ILE A 185 0.99 -15.25 -8.12
C ILE A 185 1.63 -15.95 -6.93
N MET A 186 0.96 -16.98 -6.37
CA MET A 186 1.53 -17.77 -5.28
C MET A 186 2.84 -18.45 -5.67
N GLN A 187 2.97 -18.97 -6.90
CA GLN A 187 4.22 -19.52 -7.40
C GLN A 187 5.35 -18.49 -7.45
N ILE A 188 5.06 -17.26 -7.89
CA ILE A 188 6.06 -16.19 -7.92
C ILE A 188 6.52 -15.87 -6.48
N ILE A 189 5.57 -15.71 -5.56
CA ILE A 189 5.84 -15.33 -4.17
C ILE A 189 6.64 -16.41 -3.44
N THR A 190 6.27 -17.69 -3.59
CA THR A 190 6.84 -18.79 -2.83
C THR A 190 8.12 -19.38 -3.44
N ASN A 191 8.45 -19.02 -4.69
CA ASN A 191 9.65 -19.55 -5.35
C ASN A 191 10.94 -18.95 -4.77
N SER A 192 11.61 -19.71 -3.92
CA SER A 192 12.88 -19.33 -3.27
C SER A 192 14.07 -19.27 -4.22
N SER A 193 13.99 -19.93 -5.40
CA SER A 193 15.07 -19.93 -6.39
C SER A 193 15.04 -18.73 -7.33
N MET A 194 13.95 -17.96 -7.32
CA MET A 194 13.79 -16.79 -8.17
C MET A 194 14.60 -15.61 -7.64
N SER A 195 15.40 -15.00 -8.49
CA SER A 195 16.08 -13.77 -8.13
C SER A 195 15.07 -12.63 -7.89
N PRO A 196 15.42 -11.62 -7.08
CA PRO A 196 14.55 -10.47 -6.85
C PRO A 196 14.13 -9.77 -8.14
N GLN A 197 15.03 -9.65 -9.12
CA GLN A 197 14.77 -9.03 -10.40
C GLN A 197 13.73 -9.83 -11.23
N GLU A 198 13.88 -11.17 -11.29
CA GLU A 198 12.92 -12.04 -11.95
C GLU A 198 11.55 -11.96 -11.29
N ARG A 199 11.52 -11.89 -9.95
CA ARG A 199 10.27 -11.76 -9.20
C ARG A 199 9.54 -10.48 -9.59
N VAL A 200 10.23 -9.32 -9.55
CA VAL A 200 9.66 -8.04 -9.96
C VAL A 200 9.10 -8.09 -11.37
N GLN A 201 9.87 -8.63 -12.33
CA GLN A 201 9.40 -8.73 -13.72
C GLN A 201 8.15 -9.58 -13.88
N LYS A 202 7.98 -10.60 -13.04
CA LYS A 202 6.79 -11.46 -13.06
C LYS A 202 5.61 -10.88 -12.28
N ASP A 203 5.86 -10.10 -11.23
CA ASP A 203 4.81 -9.44 -10.42
C ASP A 203 4.18 -8.24 -11.16
N ILE A 204 4.98 -7.53 -11.98
CA ILE A 204 4.54 -6.35 -12.72
C ILE A 204 3.22 -6.52 -13.48
N PRO A 205 3.00 -7.59 -14.26
CA PRO A 205 1.75 -7.77 -15.02
C PRO A 205 0.51 -7.90 -14.13
N PHE A 206 0.66 -8.36 -12.89
CA PHE A 206 -0.43 -8.49 -11.92
C PHE A 206 -0.70 -7.20 -11.15
N LEU A 207 0.35 -6.44 -10.91
CA LEU A 207 0.24 -5.15 -10.22
C LEU A 207 -0.34 -4.06 -11.11
N PHE A 208 -0.04 -4.12 -12.40
CA PHE A 208 -0.31 -3.06 -13.38
C PHE A 208 -0.99 -3.60 -14.64
N PRO A 209 -2.13 -4.31 -14.52
CA PRO A 209 -2.93 -4.64 -15.70
C PRO A 209 -3.54 -3.36 -16.32
N PRO A 210 -3.90 -3.39 -17.60
CA PRO A 210 -3.60 -4.47 -18.55
C PRO A 210 -2.11 -4.54 -18.87
N THR A 211 -1.61 -5.71 -19.25
CA THR A 211 -0.17 -5.94 -19.51
C THR A 211 0.46 -5.01 -20.54
N ASN A 212 -0.33 -4.43 -21.43
CA ASN A 212 0.13 -3.42 -22.40
C ASN A 212 0.28 -2.02 -21.79
N TRP A 213 -0.27 -1.76 -20.60
CA TRP A 213 -0.11 -0.48 -19.93
C TRP A 213 1.37 -0.16 -19.68
N PHE A 214 2.14 -1.13 -19.20
CA PHE A 214 3.59 -1.00 -19.03
C PHE A 214 4.35 -0.79 -20.33
N LYS A 215 3.90 -1.40 -21.43
CA LYS A 215 4.50 -1.17 -22.75
C LYS A 215 4.28 0.24 -23.25
N ALA A 216 3.10 0.80 -22.97
CA ALA A 216 2.74 2.17 -23.34
C ALA A 216 3.39 3.23 -22.45
N HIS A 217 3.80 2.85 -21.22
CA HIS A 217 4.35 3.74 -20.20
C HIS A 217 5.70 3.22 -19.70
N SER A 218 6.60 2.89 -20.63
CA SER A 218 7.92 2.30 -20.29
C SER A 218 8.80 3.19 -19.41
N ASP A 219 8.58 4.50 -19.44
CA ASP A 219 9.20 5.50 -18.58
C ASP A 219 8.69 5.43 -17.12
N TYR A 220 7.54 4.79 -16.88
CA TYR A 220 6.94 4.67 -15.55
C TYR A 220 7.77 3.83 -14.57
N LEU A 221 8.62 2.95 -15.08
CA LEU A 221 9.60 2.25 -14.24
C LEU A 221 10.56 3.21 -13.52
N ASN A 222 10.74 4.43 -14.06
CA ASN A 222 11.54 5.47 -13.44
C ASN A 222 10.80 6.18 -12.29
N TYR A 223 9.50 5.96 -12.15
CA TYR A 223 8.65 6.60 -11.12
C TYR A 223 8.27 5.66 -9.99
N LEU A 224 8.52 4.36 -10.13
CA LEU A 224 8.35 3.43 -9.03
C LEU A 224 9.43 3.72 -7.98
N PRO A 225 9.07 3.89 -6.72
CA PRO A 225 10.06 4.09 -5.69
C PRO A 225 10.98 2.88 -5.61
N ILE A 226 12.27 3.15 -5.46
CA ILE A 226 13.26 2.11 -5.21
C ILE A 226 13.34 1.94 -3.70
N PRO A 227 12.86 0.83 -3.13
CA PRO A 227 12.93 0.64 -1.70
C PRO A 227 14.38 0.56 -1.26
N LYS A 228 14.72 1.26 -0.18
CA LYS A 228 16.05 1.21 0.45
C LYS A 228 16.22 -0.04 1.29
N GLU A 229 15.10 -0.54 1.80
CA GLU A 229 15.03 -1.69 2.67
C GLU A 229 14.41 -2.88 1.93
N THR A 230 14.62 -4.06 2.47
CA THR A 230 14.15 -5.30 1.88
C THR A 230 13.35 -6.12 2.87
N ILE A 231 12.49 -6.98 2.35
CA ILE A 231 11.85 -8.02 3.13
C ILE A 231 12.49 -9.36 2.79
N THR A 232 12.82 -10.14 3.81
CA THR A 232 13.30 -11.51 3.59
C THR A 232 12.14 -12.44 3.27
N GLN A 233 12.40 -13.48 2.47
CA GLN A 233 11.36 -14.43 2.11
C GLN A 233 10.68 -15.09 3.33
N PRO A 234 11.40 -15.50 4.42
CA PRO A 234 10.73 -16.02 5.61
C PRO A 234 9.74 -15.03 6.24
N ILE A 235 10.05 -13.74 6.26
CA ILE A 235 9.13 -12.72 6.79
C ILE A 235 7.92 -12.55 5.87
N LEU A 236 8.13 -12.52 4.57
CA LEU A 236 7.05 -12.49 3.61
C LEU A 236 6.09 -13.68 3.78
N LEU A 237 6.61 -14.89 3.89
CA LEU A 237 5.79 -16.10 4.12
C LEU A 237 5.00 -16.00 5.42
N LYS A 238 5.58 -15.47 6.51
CA LYS A 238 4.84 -15.23 7.78
C LYS A 238 3.72 -14.19 7.61
N GLN A 239 3.92 -13.14 6.82
CA GLN A 239 2.85 -12.17 6.51
C GLN A 239 1.71 -12.82 5.73
N LEU A 240 2.05 -13.67 4.74
CA LEU A 240 1.06 -14.41 3.96
C LEU A 240 0.29 -15.41 4.82
N GLU A 241 0.99 -16.15 5.69
CA GLU A 241 0.37 -17.06 6.65
C GLU A 241 -0.60 -16.30 7.57
N ALA A 242 -0.17 -15.17 8.14
CA ALA A 242 -1.01 -14.32 8.97
C ALA A 242 -2.29 -13.86 8.24
N ALA A 243 -2.19 -13.56 6.95
CA ALA A 243 -3.33 -13.16 6.13
C ALA A 243 -4.26 -14.34 5.79
N THR A 244 -3.70 -15.49 5.39
CA THR A 244 -4.48 -16.65 4.98
C THR A 244 -5.14 -17.38 6.15
N THR A 245 -4.57 -17.32 7.35
CA THR A 245 -5.13 -17.90 8.58
C THR A 245 -6.10 -16.97 9.30
N TRP A 246 -6.13 -15.69 8.91
CA TRP A 246 -7.05 -14.73 9.50
C TRP A 246 -8.50 -15.03 9.12
N LYS A 247 -9.38 -14.95 10.10
CA LYS A 247 -10.82 -15.22 9.90
C LYS A 247 -11.57 -14.14 9.15
N GLY A 248 -10.91 -12.99 8.91
CA GLY A 248 -11.48 -11.84 8.24
C GLY A 248 -12.44 -11.04 9.11
N THR A 249 -12.94 -9.95 8.52
CA THR A 249 -13.88 -9.01 9.15
C THR A 249 -15.26 -9.01 8.50
N CYS A 250 -15.52 -9.84 7.48
CA CYS A 250 -16.73 -9.80 6.66
C CYS A 250 -18.04 -9.83 7.48
N ASN A 251 -18.04 -10.49 8.65
CA ASN A 251 -19.18 -10.57 9.55
C ASN A 251 -19.24 -9.44 10.58
N ALA A 252 -18.22 -8.59 10.66
CA ALA A 252 -18.10 -7.52 11.64
C ALA A 252 -18.04 -6.11 10.98
N LEU A 253 -18.07 -6.03 9.67
CA LEU A 253 -17.93 -4.77 8.93
C LEU A 253 -18.99 -3.72 9.26
N SER A 254 -20.22 -4.17 9.61
CA SER A 254 -21.28 -3.28 10.06
C SER A 254 -20.97 -2.56 11.39
N ASN A 255 -19.96 -3.02 12.13
CA ASN A 255 -19.48 -2.37 13.35
C ASN A 255 -18.43 -1.29 13.08
N ILE A 256 -17.94 -1.17 11.85
CA ILE A 256 -17.08 -0.05 11.46
C ILE A 256 -17.99 1.16 11.23
N THR A 257 -17.88 2.12 12.12
CA THR A 257 -18.70 3.34 12.11
C THR A 257 -17.93 4.58 11.62
N GLN A 258 -16.62 4.45 11.44
CA GLN A 258 -15.79 5.53 10.93
C GLN A 258 -16.13 5.83 9.47
N PRO A 259 -16.09 7.10 9.03
CA PRO A 259 -16.13 7.41 7.61
C PRO A 259 -15.12 6.55 6.85
N THR A 260 -15.57 5.87 5.82
CA THR A 260 -14.74 4.89 5.09
C THR A 260 -14.75 5.14 3.59
N LEU A 261 -13.56 5.18 2.99
CA LEU A 261 -13.34 5.12 1.55
C LEU A 261 -12.80 3.72 1.19
N VAL A 262 -13.46 3.05 0.27
CA VAL A 262 -12.94 1.85 -0.40
C VAL A 262 -12.55 2.23 -1.81
N ILE A 263 -11.28 2.07 -2.17
CA ILE A 263 -10.74 2.46 -3.49
C ILE A 263 -9.95 1.31 -4.10
N VAL A 264 -10.23 0.99 -5.38
CA VAL A 264 -9.63 -0.16 -6.07
C VAL A 264 -9.52 0.07 -7.57
N GLY A 265 -8.53 -0.55 -8.21
CA GLY A 265 -8.44 -0.65 -9.67
C GLY A 265 -9.49 -1.62 -10.23
N ALA A 266 -10.05 -1.32 -11.40
CA ALA A 266 -11.08 -2.16 -12.00
C ALA A 266 -10.56 -3.53 -12.45
N ASP A 267 -9.28 -3.59 -12.77
CA ASP A 267 -8.57 -4.79 -13.23
C ASP A 267 -7.76 -5.45 -12.10
N ASP A 268 -7.96 -5.01 -10.86
CA ASP A 268 -7.42 -5.65 -9.66
C ASP A 268 -8.27 -6.89 -9.32
N ASP A 269 -7.62 -8.01 -9.04
CA ASP A 269 -8.31 -9.23 -8.57
C ASP A 269 -9.07 -8.99 -7.24
N ALA A 270 -8.66 -8.02 -6.45
CA ALA A 270 -9.37 -7.63 -5.23
C ALA A 270 -10.66 -6.81 -5.49
N ALA A 271 -10.91 -6.36 -6.73
CA ALA A 271 -12.02 -5.46 -7.00
C ALA A 271 -13.41 -5.99 -6.58
N PRO A 272 -13.77 -7.26 -6.82
CA PRO A 272 -15.05 -7.79 -6.36
C PRO A 272 -15.17 -7.88 -4.84
N ASP A 273 -14.07 -8.21 -4.16
CA ASP A 273 -14.04 -8.34 -2.71
C ASP A 273 -14.01 -6.96 -2.03
N SER A 274 -13.39 -5.95 -2.68
CA SER A 274 -13.48 -4.54 -2.28
C SER A 274 -14.91 -3.99 -2.38
N LEU A 275 -15.69 -4.42 -3.39
CA LEU A 275 -17.12 -4.06 -3.47
C LEU A 275 -17.88 -4.62 -2.27
N THR A 276 -17.61 -5.87 -1.89
CA THR A 276 -18.22 -6.50 -0.70
C THR A 276 -17.92 -5.72 0.58
N LEU A 277 -16.71 -5.17 0.72
CA LEU A 277 -16.38 -4.26 1.83
C LEU A 277 -17.31 -3.05 1.84
N ALA A 278 -17.40 -2.36 0.70
CA ALA A 278 -18.19 -1.15 0.58
C ALA A 278 -19.69 -1.38 0.84
N GLU A 279 -20.23 -2.50 0.39
CA GLU A 279 -21.64 -2.86 0.62
C GLU A 279 -21.96 -3.12 2.10
N LYS A 280 -20.98 -3.58 2.88
CA LYS A 280 -21.17 -3.96 4.29
C LYS A 280 -20.81 -2.87 5.28
N ILE A 281 -19.99 -1.87 4.90
CA ILE A 281 -19.65 -0.72 5.73
C ILE A 281 -20.64 0.40 5.42
N SER A 282 -21.54 0.69 6.35
CA SER A 282 -22.58 1.69 6.16
C SER A 282 -21.99 3.09 5.87
N GLY A 283 -22.51 3.74 4.81
CA GLY A 283 -22.09 5.09 4.43
C GLY A 283 -20.69 5.18 3.81
N SER A 284 -20.06 4.05 3.49
CA SER A 284 -18.77 4.07 2.83
C SER A 284 -18.85 4.64 1.40
N TRP A 285 -17.77 5.30 0.98
CA TRP A 285 -17.55 5.65 -0.42
C TRP A 285 -16.90 4.47 -1.13
N PHE A 286 -17.40 4.13 -2.30
CA PHE A 286 -16.77 3.12 -3.16
C PHE A 286 -16.30 3.74 -4.47
N ILE A 287 -15.01 3.61 -4.75
CA ILE A 287 -14.41 4.12 -5.98
C ILE A 287 -13.66 2.99 -6.69
N ARG A 288 -14.06 2.75 -7.93
CA ARG A 288 -13.42 1.79 -8.83
C ARG A 288 -12.90 2.55 -10.05
N ILE A 289 -11.58 2.53 -10.26
CA ILE A 289 -10.93 3.23 -11.37
C ILE A 289 -10.64 2.25 -12.51
N GLY A 290 -11.15 2.55 -13.70
CA GLY A 290 -10.92 1.75 -14.91
C GLY A 290 -9.44 1.70 -15.31
N THR A 291 -9.04 0.64 -16.01
CA THR A 291 -7.67 0.46 -16.55
C THR A 291 -6.56 0.50 -15.50
N ALA A 292 -6.86 0.08 -14.29
CA ALA A 292 -5.91 0.02 -13.18
C ALA A 292 -6.04 -1.27 -12.39
N GLY A 293 -4.92 -1.77 -11.89
CA GLY A 293 -4.84 -2.93 -11.03
C GLY A 293 -4.45 -2.59 -9.59
N HIS A 294 -3.73 -3.51 -8.97
CA HIS A 294 -3.29 -3.40 -7.57
C HIS A 294 -2.34 -2.22 -7.31
N GLY A 295 -1.61 -1.80 -8.35
CA GLY A 295 -0.73 -0.63 -8.34
C GLY A 295 -1.41 0.68 -8.75
N LEU A 296 -2.72 0.82 -8.58
CA LEU A 296 -3.52 1.99 -8.96
C LEU A 296 -2.88 3.34 -8.59
N MET A 297 -2.30 3.44 -7.38
CA MET A 297 -1.67 4.69 -6.92
C MET A 297 -0.46 5.12 -7.77
N TYR A 298 0.11 4.20 -8.56
CA TYR A 298 1.18 4.49 -9.52
C TYR A 298 0.65 4.64 -10.93
N GLN A 299 -0.42 3.91 -11.29
CA GLN A 299 -1.02 3.97 -12.62
C GLN A 299 -1.79 5.27 -12.86
N HIS A 300 -2.47 5.75 -11.82
CA HIS A 300 -3.28 6.98 -11.85
C HIS A 300 -3.02 7.83 -10.59
N PRO A 301 -1.77 8.30 -10.35
CA PRO A 301 -1.38 8.95 -9.09
C PRO A 301 -2.20 10.21 -8.80
N GLU A 302 -2.45 11.06 -9.79
CA GLU A 302 -3.20 12.31 -9.60
C GLU A 302 -4.67 12.04 -9.23
N ALA A 303 -5.31 11.08 -9.92
CA ALA A 303 -6.69 10.70 -9.64
C ALA A 303 -6.80 10.07 -8.25
N PHE A 304 -5.90 9.13 -7.91
CA PHE A 304 -5.85 8.49 -6.61
C PHE A 304 -5.70 9.52 -5.48
N ASN A 305 -4.72 10.41 -5.59
CA ASN A 305 -4.44 11.42 -4.58
C ASN A 305 -5.60 12.39 -4.40
N LYS A 306 -6.20 12.86 -5.51
CA LYS A 306 -7.35 13.76 -5.46
C LYS A 306 -8.54 13.11 -4.76
N LEU A 307 -8.82 11.84 -5.03
CA LEU A 307 -9.93 11.10 -4.42
C LEU A 307 -9.70 10.89 -2.93
N VAL A 308 -8.49 10.51 -2.53
CA VAL A 308 -8.10 10.38 -1.11
C VAL A 308 -8.28 11.70 -0.38
N LEU A 309 -7.76 12.82 -0.93
CA LEU A 309 -7.88 14.14 -0.31
C LEU A 309 -9.33 14.63 -0.25
N THR A 310 -10.10 14.45 -1.33
CA THR A 310 -11.52 14.80 -1.35
C THR A 310 -12.29 14.05 -0.27
N PHE A 311 -12.04 12.76 -0.10
CA PHE A 311 -12.64 11.98 0.98
C PHE A 311 -12.24 12.52 2.36
N LEU A 312 -10.95 12.72 2.61
CA LEU A 312 -10.44 13.22 3.88
C LEU A 312 -10.94 14.64 4.26
N GLU A 313 -11.24 15.46 3.27
CA GLU A 313 -11.86 16.78 3.47
C GLU A 313 -13.32 16.68 3.89
N ASN A 314 -14.06 15.71 3.32
CA ASN A 314 -15.50 15.53 3.54
C ASN A 314 -15.83 14.53 4.67
N SER A 315 -14.85 13.78 5.15
CA SER A 315 -15.02 12.84 6.28
C SER A 315 -14.89 13.49 7.66
N LYS A 316 -14.74 14.83 7.71
CA LYS A 316 -14.74 15.57 8.97
C LYS A 316 -16.15 15.50 9.55
N GLU A 317 -16.25 15.09 10.81
CA GLU A 317 -17.49 15.22 11.56
C GLU A 317 -18.01 16.68 11.47
N PRO A 318 -19.33 16.84 11.35
CA PRO A 318 -19.95 18.17 11.31
C PRO A 318 -19.68 18.97 12.59
#